data_36c970da59929e6aa0d93ecfe07eaecf
#
_entry.id   36c970da59929e6aa0d93ecfe07eaecf
#
_cell.length_a   1.000
_cell.length_b   1.000
_cell.length_c   1.000
_cell.angle_alpha   90.00
_cell.angle_beta   90.00
_cell.angle_gamma   90.00
#
_symmetry.space_group_name_H-M   'P 1'
#
loop_
_entity.id
_entity.type
_entity.pdbx_description
1 polymer ?
#
loop_
_entity_poly.entity_id
_entity_poly.type
_entity_poly.pdbx_seq_one_letter_code
_entity_poly.pdbx_strand_id
1 'polypeptide(L)'
;MEIILDMGNVLLEWNKDKILKAVAKTQKDYLILDKAIFQSGLWERLDLGTLTREELVDKVLSLLGDIYKKKVEEVIWNWPAYIDIYTEVFPLLARLKDKGHRIFVLSNTSPVFYELLKDQLAPLEKILDGFVLSCDIKAIKSNRKMFEEILRKYQLDPANCVFLDDIA
;
A
#
# COMPACT_ATOMS: atom_id res chain seq x y z
N MET A 1 8.15 -17.66 -16.15
CA MET A 1 6.83 -17.29 -15.60
C MET A 1 6.99 -15.96 -14.88
N GLU A 2 6.02 -15.10 -15.00
CA GLU A 2 5.97 -13.77 -14.38
C GLU A 2 5.12 -13.86 -13.12
N ILE A 3 5.66 -13.41 -11.99
CA ILE A 3 4.96 -13.41 -10.70
C ILE A 3 4.63 -11.97 -10.34
N ILE A 4 3.36 -11.66 -10.24
CA ILE A 4 2.86 -10.35 -9.88
C ILE A 4 2.27 -10.46 -8.47
N LEU A 5 2.68 -9.59 -7.57
CA LEU A 5 2.31 -9.62 -6.16
C LEU A 5 1.52 -8.35 -5.79
N ASP A 6 0.47 -8.48 -5.01
CA ASP A 6 0.01 -7.35 -4.20
C ASP A 6 1.03 -7.03 -3.09
N MET A 7 0.92 -5.88 -2.49
CA MET A 7 1.70 -5.47 -1.33
C MET A 7 0.98 -5.81 -0.02
N GLY A 8 -0.24 -5.31 0.12
CA GLY A 8 -1.05 -5.52 1.34
C GLY A 8 -1.41 -6.98 1.52
N ASN A 9 -1.23 -7.50 2.72
CA ASN A 9 -1.46 -8.89 3.13
C ASN A 9 -0.75 -9.97 2.26
N VAL A 10 0.23 -9.54 1.43
CA VAL A 10 1.13 -10.41 0.66
C VAL A 10 2.59 -10.17 1.04
N LEU A 11 3.02 -8.92 1.13
CA LEU A 11 4.38 -8.52 1.52
C LEU A 11 4.44 -7.88 2.90
N LEU A 12 3.33 -7.28 3.31
CA LEU A 12 3.16 -6.63 4.61
C LEU A 12 1.71 -6.74 5.08
N GLU A 13 1.50 -6.65 6.39
CA GLU A 13 0.17 -6.59 6.97
C GLU A 13 -0.50 -5.24 6.62
N TRP A 14 -1.68 -5.28 6.01
CA TRP A 14 -2.54 -4.11 5.92
C TRP A 14 -3.69 -4.24 6.91
N ASN A 15 -3.60 -3.52 8.02
CA ASN A 15 -4.56 -3.63 9.12
C ASN A 15 -4.84 -2.26 9.75
N LYS A 16 -5.85 -1.55 9.21
CA LYS A 16 -6.25 -0.24 9.72
C LYS A 16 -6.63 -0.26 11.20
N ASP A 17 -7.21 -1.38 11.67
CA ASP A 17 -7.65 -1.50 13.07
C ASP A 17 -6.46 -1.57 14.02
N LYS A 18 -5.38 -2.22 13.63
CA LYS A 18 -4.13 -2.27 14.39
C LYS A 18 -3.50 -0.88 14.49
N ILE A 19 -3.43 -0.16 13.37
CA ILE A 19 -2.95 1.22 13.30
C ILE A 19 -3.78 2.13 14.21
N LEU A 20 -5.10 2.10 14.05
CA LEU A 20 -6.02 2.93 14.83
C LEU A 20 -5.95 2.62 16.33
N LYS A 21 -5.88 1.34 16.73
CA LYS A 21 -5.76 0.94 18.15
C LYS A 21 -4.44 1.37 18.77
N ALA A 22 -3.37 1.45 17.99
CA ALA A 22 -2.08 1.95 18.48
C ALA A 22 -2.12 3.46 18.77
N VAL A 23 -2.88 4.23 17.99
CA VAL A 23 -2.93 5.69 18.09
C VAL A 23 -4.08 6.18 18.96
N ALA A 24 -5.24 5.54 18.91
CA ALA A 24 -6.43 5.91 19.64
C ALA A 24 -6.31 5.53 21.13
N LYS A 25 -6.47 6.51 22.03
CA LYS A 25 -6.45 6.27 23.48
C LYS A 25 -7.79 5.77 24.03
N THR A 26 -8.88 5.99 23.29
CA THR A 26 -10.24 5.65 23.69
C THR A 26 -11.02 5.07 22.50
N GLN A 27 -12.09 4.32 22.78
CA GLN A 27 -13.01 3.85 21.74
C GLN A 27 -13.64 5.00 20.94
N LYS A 28 -13.87 6.14 21.61
CA LYS A 28 -14.37 7.35 20.93
C LYS A 28 -13.36 7.87 19.90
N ASP A 29 -12.07 7.97 20.27
CA ASP A 29 -11.02 8.40 19.34
C ASP A 29 -10.90 7.44 18.15
N TYR A 30 -10.94 6.13 18.41
CA TYR A 30 -10.91 5.11 17.37
C TYR A 30 -12.02 5.34 16.32
N LEU A 31 -13.27 5.46 16.77
CA LEU A 31 -14.41 5.65 15.86
C LEU A 31 -14.33 6.97 15.08
N ILE A 32 -13.87 8.03 15.72
CA ILE A 32 -13.71 9.35 15.08
C ILE A 32 -12.65 9.29 14.00
N LEU A 33 -11.47 8.72 14.29
CA LEU A 33 -10.36 8.59 13.33
C LEU A 33 -10.73 7.65 12.19
N ASP A 34 -11.33 6.49 12.47
CA ASP A 34 -11.77 5.55 11.44
C ASP A 34 -12.75 6.21 10.46
N LYS A 35 -13.75 6.90 11.00
CA LYS A 35 -14.75 7.60 10.18
C LYS A 35 -14.14 8.70 9.32
N ALA A 36 -13.25 9.51 9.89
CA ALA A 36 -12.70 10.67 9.21
C ALA A 36 -11.59 10.33 8.21
N ILE A 37 -10.81 9.29 8.46
CA ILE A 37 -9.66 8.92 7.62
C ILE A 37 -10.05 7.84 6.61
N PHE A 38 -10.60 6.70 7.08
CA PHE A 38 -10.80 5.52 6.24
C PHE A 38 -12.21 5.43 5.64
N GLN A 39 -13.27 5.72 6.40
CA GLN A 39 -14.65 5.61 5.90
C GLN A 39 -15.09 6.84 5.08
N SER A 40 -14.32 7.91 5.07
CA SER A 40 -14.62 9.14 4.31
C SER A 40 -14.28 9.04 2.81
N GLY A 41 -13.59 7.97 2.38
CA GLY A 41 -13.03 7.86 1.03
C GLY A 41 -11.75 8.69 0.79
N LEU A 42 -11.26 9.42 1.82
CA LEU A 42 -10.06 10.23 1.68
C LEU A 42 -8.79 9.38 1.55
N TRP A 43 -8.73 8.25 2.26
CA TRP A 43 -7.61 7.30 2.15
C TRP A 43 -7.52 6.69 0.75
N GLU A 44 -8.65 6.30 0.16
CA GLU A 44 -8.71 5.79 -1.22
C GLU A 44 -8.21 6.84 -2.24
N ARG A 45 -8.48 8.12 -1.99
CA ARG A 45 -7.98 9.21 -2.83
C ARG A 45 -6.48 9.41 -2.69
N LEU A 46 -5.91 9.15 -1.50
CA LEU A 46 -4.47 9.11 -1.28
C LEU A 46 -3.85 7.95 -2.09
N ASP A 47 -4.41 6.75 -1.99
CA ASP A 47 -3.95 5.58 -2.74
C ASP A 47 -4.15 5.74 -4.26
N LEU A 48 -5.17 6.46 -4.68
CA LEU A 48 -5.38 6.84 -6.08
C LEU A 48 -4.39 7.93 -6.55
N GLY A 49 -3.65 8.56 -5.63
CA GLY A 49 -2.75 9.66 -5.91
C GLY A 49 -3.45 10.95 -6.37
N THR A 50 -4.72 11.11 -6.04
CA THR A 50 -5.50 12.35 -6.29
C THR A 50 -5.54 13.26 -5.07
N LEU A 51 -4.86 12.87 -4.01
CA LEU A 51 -4.70 13.60 -2.77
C LEU A 51 -3.28 13.34 -2.22
N THR A 52 -2.61 14.36 -1.70
CA THR A 52 -1.34 14.18 -0.99
C THR A 52 -1.58 13.87 0.50
N ARG A 53 -0.54 13.45 1.22
CA ARG A 53 -0.63 13.23 2.67
C ARG A 53 -0.94 14.52 3.43
N GLU A 54 -0.32 15.63 3.04
CA GLU A 54 -0.57 16.96 3.58
C GLU A 54 -2.03 17.38 3.41
N GLU A 55 -2.55 17.27 2.19
CA GLU A 55 -3.95 17.58 1.90
C GLU A 55 -4.92 16.66 2.64
N LEU A 56 -4.56 15.38 2.85
CA LEU A 56 -5.34 14.45 3.65
C LEU A 56 -5.39 14.91 5.11
N VAL A 57 -4.24 15.26 5.69
CA VAL A 57 -4.17 15.83 7.06
C VAL A 57 -5.06 17.06 7.18
N ASP A 58 -4.92 18.02 6.27
CA ASP A 58 -5.69 19.28 6.30
C ASP A 58 -7.20 19.03 6.20
N LYS A 59 -7.62 18.12 5.31
CA LYS A 59 -9.04 17.77 5.17
C LYS A 59 -9.60 17.08 6.41
N VAL A 60 -8.85 16.14 6.99
CA VAL A 60 -9.28 15.46 8.22
C VAL A 60 -9.33 16.46 9.40
N LEU A 61 -8.36 17.34 9.54
CA LEU A 61 -8.36 18.36 10.59
C LEU A 61 -9.48 19.39 10.41
N SER A 62 -9.84 19.73 9.18
CA SER A 62 -11.01 20.58 8.92
C SER A 62 -12.32 19.97 9.43
N LEU A 63 -12.39 18.63 9.52
CA LEU A 63 -13.55 17.91 10.07
C LEU A 63 -13.49 17.75 11.60
N LEU A 64 -12.30 17.51 12.14
CA LEU A 64 -12.11 17.09 13.53
C LEU A 64 -11.61 18.20 14.46
N GLY A 65 -10.98 19.25 13.91
CA GLY A 65 -10.30 20.30 14.65
C GLY A 65 -8.89 19.90 15.11
N ASP A 66 -8.11 20.92 15.51
CA ASP A 66 -6.68 20.79 15.85
C ASP A 66 -6.40 19.92 17.07
N ILE A 67 -7.38 19.66 17.90
CA ILE A 67 -7.26 18.74 19.05
C ILE A 67 -6.86 17.33 18.62
N TYR A 68 -7.18 16.94 17.39
CA TYR A 68 -6.83 15.62 16.82
C TYR A 68 -5.51 15.63 16.04
N LYS A 69 -4.84 16.77 15.84
CA LYS A 69 -3.68 16.93 14.96
C LYS A 69 -2.64 15.83 15.14
N LYS A 70 -2.13 15.65 16.35
CA LYS A 70 -1.10 14.62 16.62
C LYS A 70 -1.54 13.20 16.24
N LYS A 71 -2.80 12.85 16.48
CA LYS A 71 -3.32 11.51 16.17
C LYS A 71 -3.53 11.33 14.66
N VAL A 72 -4.01 12.37 13.99
CA VAL A 72 -4.21 12.37 12.53
C VAL A 72 -2.87 12.25 11.81
N GLU A 73 -1.89 13.07 12.20
CA GLU A 73 -0.53 13.00 11.67
C GLU A 73 0.09 11.62 11.93
N GLU A 74 -0.05 11.08 13.14
CA GLU A 74 0.48 9.77 13.50
C GLU A 74 -0.10 8.65 12.63
N VAL A 75 -1.42 8.64 12.39
CA VAL A 75 -2.05 7.65 11.50
C VAL A 75 -1.58 7.82 10.06
N ILE A 76 -1.52 9.07 9.55
CA ILE A 76 -1.29 9.30 8.11
C ILE A 76 0.19 9.16 7.73
N TRP A 77 1.10 9.59 8.60
CA TRP A 77 2.54 9.58 8.32
C TRP A 77 3.26 8.34 8.84
N ASN A 78 2.87 7.84 10.02
CA ASN A 78 3.64 6.84 10.75
C ASN A 78 2.98 5.45 10.77
N TRP A 79 1.89 5.23 10.02
CA TRP A 79 1.22 3.94 9.98
C TRP A 79 2.16 2.74 9.66
N PRO A 80 3.23 2.89 8.86
CA PRO A 80 4.14 1.76 8.60
C PRO A 80 4.84 1.23 9.85
N ALA A 81 4.96 2.04 10.91
CA ALA A 81 5.54 1.61 12.18
C ALA A 81 4.63 0.67 13.00
N TYR A 82 3.37 0.55 12.61
CA TYR A 82 2.35 -0.23 13.34
C TYR A 82 1.95 -1.53 12.64
N ILE A 83 2.58 -1.88 11.55
CA ILE A 83 2.28 -3.08 10.76
C ILE A 83 3.47 -4.02 10.75
N ASP A 84 3.20 -5.29 10.44
CA ASP A 84 4.25 -6.30 10.29
C ASP A 84 4.65 -6.44 8.82
N ILE A 85 5.95 -6.60 8.59
CA ILE A 85 6.48 -6.96 7.28
C ILE A 85 6.66 -8.49 7.25
N TYR A 86 6.18 -9.14 6.20
CA TYR A 86 6.30 -10.59 6.03
C TYR A 86 7.69 -10.96 5.49
N THR A 87 8.70 -10.78 6.36
CA THR A 87 10.12 -10.97 5.97
C THR A 87 10.43 -12.40 5.53
N GLU A 88 9.65 -13.39 5.94
CA GLU A 88 9.74 -14.79 5.53
C GLU A 88 9.42 -15.00 4.04
N VAL A 89 8.71 -14.07 3.41
CA VAL A 89 8.41 -14.12 1.96
C VAL A 89 9.66 -13.79 1.13
N PHE A 90 10.56 -12.94 1.62
CA PHE A 90 11.70 -12.45 0.83
C PHE A 90 12.65 -13.57 0.37
N PRO A 91 13.06 -14.54 1.23
CA PRO A 91 13.87 -15.68 0.77
C PRO A 91 13.16 -16.55 -0.27
N LEU A 92 11.83 -16.66 -0.21
CA LEU A 92 11.05 -17.40 -1.21
C LEU A 92 11.09 -16.69 -2.57
N LEU A 93 10.91 -15.37 -2.58
CA LEU A 93 10.99 -14.56 -3.79
C LEU A 93 12.40 -14.58 -4.38
N ALA A 94 13.44 -14.49 -3.56
CA ALA A 94 14.83 -14.61 -4.02
C ALA A 94 15.08 -15.96 -4.72
N ARG A 95 14.61 -17.06 -4.13
CA ARG A 95 14.72 -18.41 -4.76
C ARG A 95 13.95 -18.52 -6.08
N LEU A 96 12.80 -17.85 -6.21
CA LEU A 96 12.05 -17.79 -7.46
C LEU A 96 12.81 -16.99 -8.51
N LYS A 97 13.40 -15.86 -8.10
CA LYS A 97 14.29 -15.05 -8.94
C LYS A 97 15.47 -15.85 -9.47
N ASP A 98 16.16 -16.60 -8.60
CA ASP A 98 17.31 -17.44 -8.96
C ASP A 98 16.91 -18.55 -9.96
N LYS A 99 15.65 -18.97 -9.97
CA LYS A 99 15.11 -19.93 -10.96
C LYS A 99 14.71 -19.28 -12.28
N GLY A 100 14.97 -17.99 -12.46
CA GLY A 100 14.69 -17.25 -13.68
C GLY A 100 13.26 -16.72 -13.79
N HIS A 101 12.50 -16.67 -12.70
CA HIS A 101 11.21 -15.98 -12.69
C HIS A 101 11.40 -14.48 -12.54
N ARG A 102 10.56 -13.67 -13.21
CA ARG A 102 10.49 -12.23 -12.99
C ARG A 102 9.42 -11.92 -11.96
N ILE A 103 9.70 -10.96 -11.08
CA ILE A 103 8.86 -10.64 -9.93
C ILE A 103 8.47 -9.17 -9.97
N PHE A 104 7.18 -8.90 -9.89
CA PHE A 104 6.60 -7.57 -9.99
C PHE A 104 5.66 -7.29 -8.82
N VAL A 105 5.43 -6.01 -8.52
CA VAL A 105 4.37 -5.56 -7.60
C VAL A 105 3.29 -4.81 -8.37
N LEU A 106 2.03 -5.13 -8.09
CA LEU A 106 0.85 -4.40 -8.55
C LEU A 106 -0.04 -4.09 -7.35
N SER A 107 -0.03 -2.83 -6.90
CA SER A 107 -0.68 -2.50 -5.63
C SER A 107 -1.50 -1.20 -5.68
N ASN A 108 -2.61 -1.21 -4.94
CA ASN A 108 -3.31 0.00 -4.55
C ASN A 108 -2.58 0.59 -3.35
N THR A 109 -1.81 1.65 -3.56
CA THR A 109 -1.01 2.28 -2.51
C THR A 109 -0.65 3.72 -2.85
N SER A 110 -0.40 4.50 -1.83
CA SER A 110 0.14 5.86 -1.91
C SER A 110 1.65 5.86 -2.19
N PRO A 111 2.27 7.03 -2.40
CA PRO A 111 3.72 7.14 -2.57
C PRO A 111 4.56 6.59 -1.40
N VAL A 112 3.95 6.21 -0.29
CA VAL A 112 4.63 5.53 0.84
C VAL A 112 5.38 4.27 0.41
N PHE A 113 4.96 3.60 -0.67
CA PHE A 113 5.67 2.45 -1.23
C PHE A 113 7.14 2.75 -1.50
N TYR A 114 7.45 3.94 -2.03
CA TYR A 114 8.83 4.34 -2.32
C TYR A 114 9.69 4.53 -1.06
N GLU A 115 9.05 4.93 0.04
CA GLU A 115 9.70 5.04 1.35
C GLU A 115 9.95 3.64 1.93
N LEU A 116 8.92 2.79 1.92
CA LEU A 116 9.01 1.40 2.37
C LEU A 116 10.07 0.61 1.61
N LEU A 117 10.17 0.78 0.28
CA LEU A 117 11.15 0.08 -0.56
C LEU A 117 12.60 0.48 -0.21
N LYS A 118 12.82 1.68 0.31
CA LYS A 118 14.13 2.14 0.77
C LYS A 118 14.47 1.74 2.20
N ASP A 119 13.49 1.30 2.97
CA ASP A 119 13.63 0.97 4.39
C ASP A 119 13.19 -0.48 4.66
N GLN A 120 11.96 -0.69 5.05
CA GLN A 120 11.45 -1.98 5.55
C GLN A 120 11.37 -3.06 4.45
N LEU A 121 11.15 -2.67 3.20
CA LEU A 121 11.12 -3.54 2.03
C LEU A 121 12.44 -3.50 1.22
N ALA A 122 13.51 -2.91 1.75
CA ALA A 122 14.79 -2.75 1.04
C ALA A 122 15.35 -4.06 0.44
N PRO A 123 15.21 -5.24 1.05
CA PRO A 123 15.64 -6.49 0.43
C PRO A 123 14.95 -6.78 -0.91
N LEU A 124 13.73 -6.27 -1.13
CA LEU A 124 12.98 -6.47 -2.38
C LEU A 124 13.53 -5.63 -3.54
N GLU A 125 14.26 -4.55 -3.28
CA GLU A 125 14.81 -3.68 -4.33
C GLU A 125 15.67 -4.47 -5.36
N LYS A 126 16.38 -5.50 -4.88
CA LYS A 126 17.21 -6.38 -5.73
C LYS A 126 16.44 -7.56 -6.33
N ILE A 127 15.25 -7.85 -5.82
CA ILE A 127 14.44 -8.99 -6.22
C ILE A 127 13.43 -8.57 -7.29
N LEU A 128 12.82 -7.40 -7.14
CA LEU A 128 11.77 -6.91 -8.03
C LEU A 128 12.32 -6.52 -9.40
N ASP A 129 11.64 -6.95 -10.45
CA ASP A 129 11.85 -6.49 -11.83
C ASP A 129 11.09 -5.21 -12.15
N GLY A 130 10.13 -4.86 -11.29
CA GLY A 130 9.39 -3.62 -11.39
C GLY A 130 8.08 -3.61 -10.62
N PHE A 131 7.36 -2.52 -10.77
CA PHE A 131 6.06 -2.34 -10.10
C PHE A 131 5.17 -1.35 -10.85
N VAL A 132 3.86 -1.46 -10.58
CA VAL A 132 2.83 -0.48 -10.95
C VAL A 132 2.00 -0.18 -9.72
N LEU A 133 1.87 1.10 -9.40
CA LEU A 133 1.17 1.61 -8.22
C LEU A 133 -0.03 2.45 -8.65
N SER A 134 -1.13 2.33 -7.92
CA SER A 134 -2.35 3.09 -8.18
C SER A 134 -2.12 4.60 -8.14
N CYS A 135 -1.29 5.09 -7.21
CA CYS A 135 -0.99 6.52 -7.08
C CYS A 135 -0.28 7.11 -8.30
N ASP A 136 0.51 6.31 -9.04
CA ASP A 136 1.25 6.79 -10.21
C ASP A 136 0.35 6.91 -11.44
N ILE A 137 -0.51 5.91 -11.65
CA ILE A 137 -1.33 5.80 -12.86
C ILE A 137 -2.76 6.31 -12.70
N LYS A 138 -3.11 6.77 -11.49
CA LYS A 138 -4.45 7.29 -11.15
C LYS A 138 -5.56 6.28 -11.46
N ALA A 139 -5.33 5.02 -11.11
CA ALA A 139 -6.28 3.94 -11.24
C ALA A 139 -6.06 2.90 -10.12
N ILE A 140 -7.12 2.24 -9.67
CA ILE A 140 -7.07 1.16 -8.66
C ILE A 140 -7.31 -0.21 -9.30
N LYS A 141 -6.98 -1.29 -8.60
CA LYS A 141 -7.09 -2.68 -9.12
C LYS A 141 -8.48 -3.11 -9.59
N SER A 142 -9.56 -2.46 -9.14
CA SER A 142 -10.89 -2.65 -9.73
C SER A 142 -11.01 -2.13 -11.16
N ASN A 143 -10.06 -1.30 -11.62
CA ASN A 143 -9.99 -0.79 -12.98
C ASN A 143 -8.99 -1.63 -13.78
N ARG A 144 -9.46 -2.14 -14.94
CA ARG A 144 -8.65 -2.91 -15.90
C ARG A 144 -7.33 -2.22 -16.28
N LYS A 145 -7.30 -0.89 -16.27
CA LYS A 145 -6.11 -0.08 -16.56
C LYS A 145 -4.88 -0.48 -15.72
N MET A 146 -5.07 -0.90 -14.46
CA MET A 146 -3.97 -1.35 -13.60
C MET A 146 -3.26 -2.57 -14.20
N PHE A 147 -4.04 -3.57 -14.61
CA PHE A 147 -3.51 -4.80 -15.20
C PHE A 147 -2.93 -4.57 -16.59
N GLU A 148 -3.59 -3.78 -17.41
CA GLU A 148 -3.09 -3.42 -18.73
C GLU A 148 -1.76 -2.66 -18.64
N GLU A 149 -1.61 -1.78 -17.67
CA GLU A 149 -0.38 -1.00 -17.49
C GLU A 149 0.81 -1.87 -17.11
N ILE A 150 0.67 -2.82 -16.17
CA ILE A 150 1.80 -3.69 -15.81
C ILE A 150 2.21 -4.59 -16.98
N LEU A 151 1.23 -5.15 -17.71
CA LEU A 151 1.48 -5.97 -18.90
C LEU A 151 2.21 -5.16 -19.98
N ARG A 152 1.73 -3.96 -20.27
CA ARG A 152 2.30 -3.06 -21.28
C ARG A 152 3.72 -2.58 -20.88
N LYS A 153 3.87 -2.07 -19.66
CA LYS A 153 5.12 -1.47 -19.17
C LYS A 153 6.29 -2.45 -19.19
N TYR A 154 6.03 -3.68 -18.82
CA TYR A 154 7.07 -4.72 -18.71
C TYR A 154 7.00 -5.76 -19.82
N GLN A 155 6.16 -5.56 -20.84
CA GLN A 155 5.99 -6.46 -21.99
C GLN A 155 5.68 -7.89 -21.54
N LEU A 156 4.71 -8.05 -20.62
CA LEU A 156 4.32 -9.33 -20.07
C LEU A 156 3.23 -9.98 -20.93
N ASP A 157 3.37 -11.30 -21.14
CA ASP A 157 2.31 -12.12 -21.70
C ASP A 157 1.40 -12.60 -20.55
N PRO A 158 0.10 -12.21 -20.53
CA PRO A 158 -0.81 -12.61 -19.45
C PRO A 158 -0.96 -14.12 -19.30
N ALA A 159 -0.74 -14.91 -20.37
CA ALA A 159 -0.77 -16.37 -20.31
C ALA A 159 0.40 -16.97 -19.49
N ASN A 160 1.46 -16.20 -19.29
CA ASN A 160 2.65 -16.57 -18.51
C ASN A 160 2.70 -15.89 -17.13
N CYS A 161 1.66 -15.16 -16.74
CA CYS A 161 1.58 -14.42 -15.48
C CYS A 161 0.79 -15.19 -14.42
N VAL A 162 1.26 -15.09 -13.17
CA VAL A 162 0.49 -15.45 -11.97
C VAL A 162 0.37 -14.20 -11.11
N PHE A 163 -0.84 -13.87 -10.69
CA PHE A 163 -1.10 -12.77 -9.76
C PHE A 163 -1.49 -13.34 -8.39
N LEU A 164 -0.81 -12.89 -7.36
CA LEU A 164 -1.05 -13.24 -5.96
C LEU A 164 -1.60 -12.01 -5.23
N ASP A 165 -2.82 -12.12 -4.75
CA ASP A 165 -3.57 -11.07 -4.06
C ASP A 165 -4.37 -11.74 -2.93
N ASP A 166 -4.59 -11.05 -1.81
CA ASP A 166 -5.40 -11.54 -0.69
C ASP A 166 -6.91 -11.35 -0.92
N ILE A 167 -7.28 -10.56 -1.94
CA ILE A 167 -8.67 -10.32 -2.34
C ILE A 167 -8.94 -11.07 -3.65
N ALA A 168 -9.84 -12.05 -3.59
CA ALA A 168 -10.29 -12.84 -4.74
C ALA A 168 -11.38 -12.13 -5.55
#